data_031e238d084075a70cacd95ab9acd595
#
_entry.id   031e238d084075a70cacd95ab9acd595
#
_cell.length_a   1.000
_cell.length_b   1.000
_cell.length_c   1.000
_cell.angle_alpha   90.00
_cell.angle_beta   90.00
_cell.angle_gamma   90.00
#
_symmetry.space_group_name_H-M   'P 1'
#
loop_
_entity.id
_entity.type
_entity.pdbx_description
1 polymer ?
#
loop_
_entity_poly.entity_id
_entity_poly.type
_entity_poly.pdbx_seq_one_letter_code
_entity_poly.pdbx_strand_id
1 'polypeptide(L)'
;MIEVKDIYKSFGNLHVLQGTSLSIEKGEIVSIIGKSGAGKTTLLQIIGTLDKPDSGSVVIDGTDVLRLKDNALAEYRNTHIGFIFQFHQLLPEFTALENVMMPALIHKDDEREARTRAEKLLTDLGLADRMTHKPNELSGGEKQRVAAARAMMMNPDVILADEPSGSLDEANKHELHALLQEMRSRFGQTIVIVTHDKELAAISDRVIELKDGKVKSEK
;
A
#
# COMPACT_ATOMS: atom_id res chain seq x y z
N MET A 1 1.74 12.47 -10.12
CA MET A 1 0.85 11.33 -9.90
C MET A 1 0.08 11.45 -8.58
N ILE A 2 0.73 11.56 -7.40
CA ILE A 2 0.04 11.90 -6.15
C ILE A 2 0.45 13.30 -5.71
N GLU A 3 -0.54 14.15 -5.38
CA GLU A 3 -0.33 15.46 -4.79
C GLU A 3 -1.11 15.54 -3.48
N VAL A 4 -0.41 15.81 -2.40
CA VAL A 4 -0.97 16.03 -1.06
C VAL A 4 -0.73 17.51 -0.72
N LYS A 5 -1.78 18.26 -0.41
CA LYS A 5 -1.68 19.70 -0.13
C LYS A 5 -2.37 20.05 1.18
N ASP A 6 -1.59 20.67 2.07
CA ASP A 6 -2.05 21.30 3.33
C ASP A 6 -2.95 20.39 4.18
N ILE A 7 -2.55 19.12 4.34
CA ILE A 7 -3.32 18.17 5.14
C ILE A 7 -3.19 18.49 6.62
N TYR A 8 -4.34 18.73 7.25
CA TYR A 8 -4.49 18.83 8.70
C TYR A 8 -5.34 17.66 9.20
N LYS A 9 -4.94 17.09 10.33
CA LYS A 9 -5.69 16.03 11.01
C LYS A 9 -5.46 16.07 12.49
N SER A 10 -6.58 16.06 13.25
CA SER A 10 -6.57 16.03 14.72
C SER A 10 -7.48 14.92 15.24
N PHE A 11 -7.13 14.37 16.39
CA PHE A 11 -7.97 13.46 17.18
C PHE A 11 -8.19 14.08 18.57
N GLY A 12 -9.34 14.70 18.75
CA GLY A 12 -9.60 15.54 19.91
C GLY A 12 -8.59 16.70 19.99
N ASN A 13 -7.84 16.79 21.08
CA ASN A 13 -6.84 17.83 21.28
C ASN A 13 -5.45 17.49 20.68
N LEU A 14 -5.28 16.29 20.09
CA LEU A 14 -4.02 15.86 19.51
C LEU A 14 -3.96 16.25 18.05
N HIS A 15 -3.11 17.20 17.68
CA HIS A 15 -2.83 17.58 16.30
C HIS A 15 -1.79 16.64 15.71
N VAL A 16 -2.21 15.75 14.80
CA VAL A 16 -1.36 14.70 14.22
C VAL A 16 -0.71 15.14 12.92
N LEU A 17 -1.46 15.81 12.03
CA LEU A 17 -0.92 16.41 10.80
C LEU A 17 -1.22 17.92 10.82
N GLN A 18 -0.23 18.72 10.43
CA GLN A 18 -0.23 20.18 10.62
C GLN A 18 0.20 20.92 9.36
N GLY A 19 -0.56 20.76 8.26
CA GLY A 19 -0.24 21.37 6.96
C GLY A 19 0.79 20.54 6.18
N THR A 20 0.64 19.21 6.21
CA THR A 20 1.52 18.30 5.50
C THR A 20 1.25 18.39 4.00
N SER A 21 2.31 18.69 3.22
CA SER A 21 2.26 18.73 1.75
C SER A 21 3.43 17.94 1.18
N LEU A 22 3.18 17.13 0.15
CA LEU A 22 4.19 16.36 -0.60
C LEU A 22 3.66 15.97 -1.98
N SER A 23 4.55 15.57 -2.86
CA SER A 23 4.22 14.99 -4.17
C SER A 23 4.98 13.70 -4.41
N ILE A 24 4.40 12.79 -5.20
CA ILE A 24 4.99 11.50 -5.58
C ILE A 24 4.79 11.31 -7.08
N GLU A 25 5.87 10.99 -7.79
CA GLU A 25 5.85 10.77 -9.22
C GLU A 25 5.41 9.34 -9.58
N LYS A 26 5.00 9.13 -10.82
CA LYS A 26 4.59 7.81 -11.31
C LYS A 26 5.79 6.86 -11.40
N GLY A 27 5.62 5.62 -10.92
CA GLY A 27 6.67 4.60 -10.95
C GLY A 27 7.79 4.81 -9.94
N GLU A 28 7.60 5.70 -8.96
CA GLU A 28 8.54 6.02 -7.89
C GLU A 28 8.27 5.14 -6.66
N ILE A 29 9.33 4.71 -5.97
CA ILE A 29 9.24 4.17 -4.61
C ILE A 29 9.61 5.30 -3.66
N VAL A 30 8.67 5.73 -2.82
CA VAL A 30 8.88 6.77 -1.80
C VAL A 30 8.71 6.19 -0.41
N SER A 31 9.72 6.37 0.44
CA SER A 31 9.60 6.05 1.86
C SER A 31 9.29 7.28 2.70
N ILE A 32 8.25 7.20 3.51
CA ILE A 32 7.92 8.20 4.54
C ILE A 32 8.43 7.68 5.87
N ILE A 33 9.46 8.34 6.41
CA ILE A 33 10.08 7.98 7.68
C ILE A 33 9.76 9.00 8.77
N GLY A 34 9.96 8.62 10.03
CA GLY A 34 9.78 9.51 11.18
C GLY A 34 9.60 8.73 12.47
N LYS A 35 9.67 9.42 13.59
CA LYS A 35 9.47 8.81 14.93
C LYS A 35 8.03 8.25 15.05
N SER A 36 7.83 7.33 16.01
CA SER A 36 6.48 6.91 16.41
C SER A 36 5.65 8.15 16.79
N GLY A 37 4.40 8.19 16.35
CA GLY A 37 3.51 9.34 16.57
C GLY A 37 3.73 10.55 15.64
N ALA A 38 4.66 10.50 14.68
CA ALA A 38 4.89 11.61 13.74
C ALA A 38 3.74 11.82 12.72
N GLY A 39 2.74 10.92 12.66
CA GLY A 39 1.59 11.01 11.75
C GLY A 39 1.71 10.19 10.46
N LYS A 40 2.74 9.34 10.33
CA LYS A 40 3.01 8.56 9.10
C LYS A 40 1.85 7.68 8.65
N THR A 41 1.38 6.79 9.53
CA THR A 41 0.23 5.89 9.27
C THR A 41 -1.04 6.69 8.98
N THR A 42 -1.28 7.78 9.73
CA THR A 42 -2.42 8.68 9.50
C THR A 42 -2.37 9.31 8.10
N LEU A 43 -1.19 9.78 7.69
CA LEU A 43 -0.99 10.34 6.35
C LEU A 43 -1.23 9.28 5.27
N LEU A 44 -0.68 8.06 5.45
CA LEU A 44 -0.90 6.94 4.52
C LEU A 44 -2.38 6.57 4.42
N GLN A 45 -3.09 6.52 5.55
CA GLN A 45 -4.54 6.24 5.59
C GLN A 45 -5.36 7.30 4.87
N ILE A 46 -4.97 8.58 4.98
CA ILE A 46 -5.64 9.68 4.27
C ILE A 46 -5.37 9.59 2.77
N ILE A 47 -4.13 9.34 2.32
CA ILE A 47 -3.80 9.10 0.91
C ILE A 47 -4.59 7.90 0.39
N GLY A 48 -4.68 6.84 1.19
CA GLY A 48 -5.41 5.61 0.88
C GLY A 48 -6.93 5.70 1.05
N THR A 49 -7.47 6.88 1.36
CA THR A 49 -8.92 7.12 1.56
C THR A 49 -9.57 6.26 2.66
N LEU A 50 -8.76 5.72 3.59
CA LEU A 50 -9.23 4.97 4.75
C LEU A 50 -9.62 5.89 5.92
N ASP A 51 -9.05 7.10 5.96
CA ASP A 51 -9.43 8.17 6.90
C ASP A 51 -9.60 9.49 6.13
N LYS A 52 -10.31 10.44 6.73
CA LYS A 52 -10.54 11.77 6.17
C LYS A 52 -9.74 12.81 6.94
N PRO A 53 -9.05 13.75 6.26
CA PRO A 53 -8.43 14.89 6.93
C PRO A 53 -9.47 15.88 7.42
N ASP A 54 -9.06 16.76 8.34
CA ASP A 54 -9.88 17.91 8.76
C ASP A 54 -9.93 18.99 7.67
N SER A 55 -8.80 19.14 6.93
CA SER A 55 -8.70 20.04 5.77
C SER A 55 -7.53 19.63 4.87
N GLY A 56 -7.48 20.22 3.67
CA GLY A 56 -6.48 19.95 2.64
C GLY A 56 -7.05 19.16 1.47
N SER A 57 -6.19 18.71 0.56
CA SER A 57 -6.58 17.93 -0.62
C SER A 57 -5.59 16.81 -0.92
N VAL A 58 -6.10 15.73 -1.50
CA VAL A 58 -5.33 14.61 -2.04
C VAL A 58 -5.78 14.35 -3.46
N VAL A 59 -4.88 14.52 -4.41
CA VAL A 59 -5.11 14.24 -5.82
C VAL A 59 -4.28 13.04 -6.24
N ILE A 60 -4.90 12.02 -6.80
CA ILE A 60 -4.24 10.83 -7.34
C ILE A 60 -4.60 10.72 -8.81
N ASP A 61 -3.60 10.72 -9.66
CA ASP A 61 -3.72 10.69 -11.13
C ASP A 61 -4.79 11.66 -11.68
N GLY A 62 -4.77 12.90 -11.17
CA GLY A 62 -5.69 13.98 -11.56
C GLY A 62 -7.05 13.98 -10.87
N THR A 63 -7.37 12.96 -10.06
CA THR A 63 -8.63 12.86 -9.34
C THR A 63 -8.46 13.33 -7.88
N ASP A 64 -9.23 14.35 -7.46
CA ASP A 64 -9.32 14.74 -6.04
C ASP A 64 -10.18 13.72 -5.30
N VAL A 65 -9.51 12.78 -4.63
CA VAL A 65 -10.16 11.65 -3.96
C VAL A 65 -11.00 12.06 -2.75
N LEU A 66 -10.71 13.22 -2.14
CA LEU A 66 -11.46 13.70 -0.99
C LEU A 66 -12.82 14.28 -1.36
N ARG A 67 -13.04 14.59 -2.65
CA ARG A 67 -14.35 15.04 -3.17
C ARG A 67 -15.27 13.89 -3.59
N LEU A 68 -14.72 12.68 -3.73
CA LEU A 68 -15.53 11.50 -4.01
C LEU A 68 -16.37 11.12 -2.79
N LYS A 69 -17.58 10.59 -3.02
CA LYS A 69 -18.51 10.21 -1.95
C LYS A 69 -18.85 8.74 -2.02
N ASP A 70 -18.96 8.14 -0.85
CA ASP A 70 -19.55 6.82 -0.62
C ASP A 70 -19.10 5.75 -1.64
N ASN A 71 -20.02 5.31 -2.50
CA ASN A 71 -19.77 4.25 -3.46
C ASN A 71 -18.67 4.61 -4.47
N ALA A 72 -18.63 5.85 -4.96
CA ALA A 72 -17.58 6.30 -5.89
C ALA A 72 -16.20 6.29 -5.23
N LEU A 73 -16.10 6.66 -3.94
CA LEU A 73 -14.86 6.57 -3.18
C LEU A 73 -14.44 5.12 -2.92
N ALA A 74 -15.41 4.25 -2.61
CA ALA A 74 -15.15 2.83 -2.38
C ALA A 74 -14.68 2.14 -3.68
N GLU A 75 -15.31 2.44 -4.81
CA GLU A 75 -14.91 1.96 -6.14
C GLU A 75 -13.52 2.47 -6.52
N TYR A 76 -13.26 3.78 -6.34
CA TYR A 76 -11.94 4.37 -6.59
C TYR A 76 -10.86 3.67 -5.77
N ARG A 77 -11.08 3.50 -4.45
CA ARG A 77 -10.14 2.79 -3.58
C ARG A 77 -9.89 1.36 -4.04
N ASN A 78 -10.93 0.63 -4.43
CA ASN A 78 -10.81 -0.74 -4.89
C ASN A 78 -9.97 -0.86 -6.17
N THR A 79 -10.15 0.06 -7.12
CA THR A 79 -9.55 -0.04 -8.46
C THR A 79 -8.20 0.66 -8.59
N HIS A 80 -7.96 1.74 -7.84
CA HIS A 80 -6.77 2.60 -8.01
C HIS A 80 -5.75 2.49 -6.87
N ILE A 81 -6.09 1.87 -5.73
CA ILE A 81 -5.23 1.82 -4.55
C ILE A 81 -5.05 0.38 -4.07
N GLY A 82 -3.80 -0.10 -4.07
CA GLY A 82 -3.42 -1.36 -3.43
C GLY A 82 -2.89 -1.11 -2.01
N PHE A 83 -3.13 -2.07 -1.10
CA PHE A 83 -2.62 -1.98 0.28
C PHE A 83 -1.80 -3.20 0.66
N ILE A 84 -0.65 -2.94 1.31
CA ILE A 84 0.18 -3.94 1.97
C ILE A 84 0.33 -3.52 3.44
N PHE A 85 -0.04 -4.40 4.37
CA PHE A 85 0.00 -4.14 5.81
C PHE A 85 1.03 -5.01 6.51
N GLN A 86 1.51 -4.58 7.66
CA GLN A 86 2.50 -5.26 8.50
C GLN A 86 2.13 -6.74 8.78
N PHE A 87 0.86 -7.03 9.09
CA PHE A 87 0.37 -8.38 9.39
C PHE A 87 -0.33 -9.05 8.21
N HIS A 88 -0.02 -8.63 6.97
CA HIS A 88 -0.55 -9.15 5.69
C HIS A 88 -2.07 -9.06 5.54
N GLN A 89 -2.84 -9.17 6.62
CA GLN A 89 -4.31 -9.14 6.68
C GLN A 89 -4.97 -10.07 5.63
N LEU A 90 -4.41 -11.28 5.49
CA LEU A 90 -5.03 -12.32 4.69
C LEU A 90 -6.22 -12.90 5.44
N LEU A 91 -7.28 -13.20 4.70
CA LEU A 91 -8.48 -13.85 5.22
C LEU A 91 -8.18 -15.32 5.46
N PRO A 92 -8.21 -15.82 6.72
CA PRO A 92 -7.70 -17.14 7.07
C PRO A 92 -8.57 -18.29 6.54
N GLU A 93 -9.84 -18.04 6.25
CA GLU A 93 -10.78 -19.01 5.69
C GLU A 93 -10.55 -19.27 4.20
N PHE A 94 -9.91 -18.33 3.49
CA PHE A 94 -9.70 -18.34 2.06
C PHE A 94 -8.29 -18.82 1.71
N THR A 95 -8.17 -19.50 0.58
CA THR A 95 -6.87 -19.88 -0.02
C THR A 95 -6.09 -18.65 -0.48
N ALA A 96 -4.81 -18.83 -0.84
CA ALA A 96 -3.98 -17.77 -1.44
C ALA A 96 -4.65 -17.20 -2.70
N LEU A 97 -5.16 -18.07 -3.59
CA LEU A 97 -5.86 -17.66 -4.80
C LEU A 97 -7.09 -16.82 -4.49
N GLU A 98 -7.95 -17.28 -3.60
CA GLU A 98 -9.18 -16.56 -3.22
C GLU A 98 -8.87 -15.21 -2.54
N ASN A 99 -7.84 -15.14 -1.70
CA ASN A 99 -7.38 -13.88 -1.13
C ASN A 99 -6.98 -12.88 -2.23
N VAL A 100 -6.27 -13.33 -3.26
CA VAL A 100 -5.86 -12.46 -4.39
C VAL A 100 -7.05 -12.06 -5.25
N MET A 101 -8.02 -12.94 -5.46
CA MET A 101 -9.24 -12.66 -6.25
C MET A 101 -10.15 -11.63 -5.59
N MET A 102 -10.11 -11.49 -4.25
CA MET A 102 -11.08 -10.72 -3.46
C MET A 102 -11.37 -9.30 -3.99
N PRO A 103 -10.38 -8.46 -4.36
CA PRO A 103 -10.66 -7.13 -4.90
C PRO A 103 -11.50 -7.16 -6.18
N ALA A 104 -11.24 -8.10 -7.09
CA ALA A 104 -11.99 -8.24 -8.33
C ALA A 104 -13.43 -8.74 -8.09
N LEU A 105 -13.61 -9.66 -7.14
CA LEU A 105 -14.94 -10.13 -6.75
C LEU A 105 -15.77 -9.03 -6.09
N ILE A 106 -15.15 -8.16 -5.28
CA ILE A 106 -15.80 -6.96 -4.72
C ILE A 106 -16.21 -6.00 -5.82
N HIS A 107 -15.38 -5.82 -6.85
CA HIS A 107 -15.68 -4.99 -8.03
C HIS A 107 -16.75 -5.63 -8.94
N LYS A 108 -17.10 -6.90 -8.69
CA LYS A 108 -18.05 -7.71 -9.50
C LYS A 108 -17.54 -8.05 -10.90
N ASP A 109 -16.22 -8.20 -11.05
CA ASP A 109 -15.62 -8.75 -12.26
C ASP A 109 -16.10 -10.21 -12.50
N ASP A 110 -16.00 -10.67 -13.74
CA ASP A 110 -16.23 -12.08 -14.05
C ASP A 110 -15.27 -12.98 -13.27
N GLU A 111 -15.81 -14.01 -12.61
CA GLU A 111 -15.02 -14.88 -11.72
C GLU A 111 -13.90 -15.62 -12.45
N ARG A 112 -14.13 -16.03 -13.71
CA ARG A 112 -13.11 -16.73 -14.50
C ARG A 112 -11.96 -15.80 -14.89
N GLU A 113 -12.28 -14.57 -15.26
CA GLU A 113 -11.28 -13.55 -15.57
C GLU A 113 -10.50 -13.17 -14.30
N ALA A 114 -11.18 -12.99 -13.17
CA ALA A 114 -10.56 -12.72 -11.88
C ALA A 114 -9.62 -13.86 -11.48
N ARG A 115 -10.04 -15.11 -11.62
CA ARG A 115 -9.20 -16.30 -11.36
C ARG A 115 -7.97 -16.31 -12.26
N THR A 116 -8.13 -16.13 -13.55
CA THR A 116 -7.00 -16.15 -14.51
C THR A 116 -5.95 -15.09 -14.18
N ARG A 117 -6.40 -13.87 -13.84
CA ARG A 117 -5.49 -12.78 -13.40
C ARG A 117 -4.77 -13.12 -12.10
N ALA A 118 -5.51 -13.66 -11.11
CA ALA A 118 -4.95 -14.03 -9.82
C ALA A 118 -3.93 -15.17 -9.94
N GLU A 119 -4.22 -16.22 -10.72
CA GLU A 119 -3.29 -17.33 -11.01
C GLU A 119 -2.02 -16.82 -11.68
N LYS A 120 -2.15 -15.89 -12.65
CA LYS A 120 -1.01 -15.25 -13.28
C LYS A 120 -0.15 -14.47 -12.28
N LEU A 121 -0.75 -13.62 -11.44
CA LEU A 121 -0.04 -12.83 -10.43
C LEU A 121 0.69 -13.75 -9.43
N LEU A 122 0.04 -14.79 -8.93
CA LEU A 122 0.65 -15.75 -8.03
C LEU A 122 1.82 -16.50 -8.69
N THR A 123 1.66 -16.90 -9.95
CA THR A 123 2.73 -17.54 -10.73
C THR A 123 3.91 -16.59 -10.94
N ASP A 124 3.64 -15.35 -11.33
CA ASP A 124 4.65 -14.30 -11.53
C ASP A 124 5.44 -14.00 -10.26
N LEU A 125 4.82 -14.16 -9.08
CA LEU A 125 5.43 -13.99 -7.76
C LEU A 125 5.95 -15.30 -7.14
N GLY A 126 6.09 -16.39 -7.92
CA GLY A 126 6.69 -17.65 -7.48
C GLY A 126 5.81 -18.47 -6.52
N LEU A 127 4.48 -18.33 -6.61
CA LEU A 127 3.51 -19.01 -5.73
C LEU A 127 2.59 -19.99 -6.50
N ALA A 128 3.01 -20.47 -7.69
CA ALA A 128 2.21 -21.39 -8.50
C ALA A 128 1.75 -22.63 -7.71
N ASP A 129 2.64 -23.21 -6.89
CA ASP A 129 2.38 -24.40 -6.09
C ASP A 129 1.71 -24.11 -4.73
N ARG A 130 1.34 -22.85 -4.46
CA ARG A 130 0.76 -22.38 -3.20
C ARG A 130 -0.67 -21.85 -3.34
N MET A 131 -1.23 -21.83 -4.53
CA MET A 131 -2.54 -21.21 -4.83
C MET A 131 -3.69 -21.74 -3.97
N THR A 132 -3.67 -23.03 -3.64
CA THR A 132 -4.71 -23.72 -2.86
C THR A 132 -4.45 -23.72 -1.35
N HIS A 133 -3.27 -23.24 -0.91
CA HIS A 133 -2.91 -23.20 0.51
C HIS A 133 -3.65 -22.05 1.22
N LYS A 134 -4.01 -22.28 2.47
CA LYS A 134 -4.55 -21.25 3.36
C LYS A 134 -3.41 -20.49 4.05
N PRO A 135 -3.68 -19.29 4.59
CA PRO A 135 -2.64 -18.47 5.22
C PRO A 135 -1.85 -19.19 6.33
N ASN A 136 -2.47 -20.09 7.10
CA ASN A 136 -1.78 -20.85 8.14
C ASN A 136 -0.81 -21.92 7.60
N GLU A 137 -0.89 -22.25 6.32
CA GLU A 137 -0.03 -23.23 5.63
C GLU A 137 1.13 -22.55 4.86
N LEU A 138 1.18 -21.20 4.89
CA LEU A 138 2.17 -20.40 4.20
C LEU A 138 3.23 -19.86 5.17
N SER A 139 4.48 -19.80 4.69
CA SER A 139 5.57 -19.07 5.38
C SER A 139 5.29 -17.55 5.44
N GLY A 140 6.07 -16.82 6.23
CA GLY A 140 5.98 -15.35 6.32
C GLY A 140 6.18 -14.67 4.96
N GLY A 141 7.24 -15.06 4.21
CA GLY A 141 7.52 -14.53 2.88
C GLY A 141 6.46 -14.91 1.85
N GLU A 142 5.90 -16.13 1.90
CA GLU A 142 4.78 -16.53 1.02
C GLU A 142 3.52 -15.69 1.32
N LYS A 143 3.17 -15.45 2.59
CA LYS A 143 2.07 -14.56 2.98
C LYS A 143 2.26 -13.14 2.45
N GLN A 144 3.50 -12.64 2.51
CA GLN A 144 3.84 -11.31 1.99
C GLN A 144 3.62 -11.24 0.49
N ARG A 145 4.07 -12.24 -0.27
CA ARG A 145 3.86 -12.31 -1.72
C ARG A 145 2.38 -12.46 -2.09
N VAL A 146 1.59 -13.20 -1.33
CA VAL A 146 0.12 -13.26 -1.51
C VAL A 146 -0.52 -11.89 -1.26
N ALA A 147 -0.11 -11.17 -0.20
CA ALA A 147 -0.61 -9.82 0.09
C ALA A 147 -0.22 -8.82 -1.03
N ALA A 148 0.98 -8.93 -1.58
CA ALA A 148 1.41 -8.13 -2.73
C ALA A 148 0.60 -8.46 -4.00
N ALA A 149 0.39 -9.74 -4.31
CA ALA A 149 -0.46 -10.16 -5.43
C ALA A 149 -1.89 -9.60 -5.28
N ARG A 150 -2.47 -9.67 -4.08
CA ARG A 150 -3.78 -9.09 -3.79
C ARG A 150 -3.80 -7.57 -4.00
N ALA A 151 -2.77 -6.86 -3.55
CA ALA A 151 -2.65 -5.43 -3.75
C ALA A 151 -2.58 -5.04 -5.23
N MET A 152 -2.00 -5.90 -6.09
CA MET A 152 -1.84 -5.70 -7.53
C MET A 152 -3.04 -6.16 -8.36
N MET A 153 -4.03 -6.85 -7.76
CA MET A 153 -5.10 -7.55 -8.49
C MET A 153 -5.88 -6.65 -9.45
N MET A 154 -6.15 -5.42 -9.05
CA MET A 154 -6.88 -4.44 -9.85
C MET A 154 -5.97 -3.55 -10.72
N ASN A 155 -4.67 -3.87 -10.80
CA ASN A 155 -3.67 -3.03 -11.48
C ASN A 155 -3.71 -1.56 -11.00
N PRO A 156 -3.56 -1.30 -9.69
CA PRO A 156 -3.77 0.02 -9.11
C PRO A 156 -2.73 1.04 -9.57
N ASP A 157 -3.05 2.33 -9.46
CA ASP A 157 -2.11 3.42 -9.76
C ASP A 157 -1.02 3.54 -8.70
N VAL A 158 -1.36 3.19 -7.45
CA VAL A 158 -0.44 3.26 -6.32
C VAL A 158 -0.63 2.09 -5.35
N ILE A 159 0.48 1.63 -4.78
CA ILE A 159 0.50 0.69 -3.66
C ILE A 159 0.98 1.41 -2.41
N LEU A 160 0.18 1.33 -1.35
CA LEU A 160 0.45 1.91 -0.04
C LEU A 160 0.87 0.80 0.93
N ALA A 161 2.06 0.91 1.49
CA ALA A 161 2.62 -0.08 2.41
C ALA A 161 2.83 0.54 3.80
N ASP A 162 2.14 0.01 4.82
CA ASP A 162 2.25 0.45 6.21
C ASP A 162 3.11 -0.52 7.02
N GLU A 163 4.35 -0.11 7.34
CA GLU A 163 5.34 -0.89 8.10
C GLU A 163 5.50 -2.34 7.59
N PRO A 164 5.68 -2.57 6.29
CA PRO A 164 5.57 -3.91 5.71
C PRO A 164 6.68 -4.87 6.15
N SER A 165 7.81 -4.37 6.71
CA SER A 165 8.90 -5.16 7.26
C SER A 165 8.79 -5.39 8.79
N GLY A 166 7.84 -4.73 9.47
CA GLY A 166 7.84 -4.63 10.93
C GLY A 166 7.64 -5.94 11.71
N SER A 167 7.14 -6.99 11.07
CA SER A 167 6.94 -8.32 11.68
C SER A 167 7.85 -9.41 11.09
N LEU A 168 8.81 -9.04 10.24
CA LEU A 168 9.65 -9.97 9.50
C LEU A 168 11.02 -10.13 10.16
N ASP A 169 11.58 -11.34 10.08
CA ASP A 169 13.00 -11.57 10.34
C ASP A 169 13.87 -11.03 9.19
N GLU A 170 15.19 -11.01 9.39
CA GLU A 170 16.13 -10.42 8.42
C GLU A 170 16.08 -11.08 7.04
N ALA A 171 15.89 -12.41 6.96
CA ALA A 171 15.81 -13.11 5.68
C ALA A 171 14.55 -12.68 4.90
N ASN A 172 13.41 -12.64 5.57
CA ASN A 172 12.14 -12.21 4.99
C ASN A 172 12.12 -10.71 4.64
N LYS A 173 12.87 -9.85 5.35
CA LYS A 173 13.05 -8.43 4.97
C LYS A 173 13.72 -8.31 3.60
N HIS A 174 14.82 -9.04 3.37
CA HIS A 174 15.49 -9.03 2.06
C HIS A 174 14.58 -9.51 0.94
N GLU A 175 13.74 -10.53 1.18
CA GLU A 175 12.74 -10.97 0.21
C GLU A 175 11.70 -9.89 -0.07
N LEU A 176 11.23 -9.17 0.95
CA LEU A 176 10.31 -8.04 0.80
C LEU A 176 10.94 -6.92 -0.03
N HIS A 177 12.21 -6.56 0.24
CA HIS A 177 12.93 -5.53 -0.53
C HIS A 177 13.00 -5.90 -2.02
N ALA A 178 13.38 -7.15 -2.33
CA ALA A 178 13.42 -7.66 -3.70
C ALA A 178 12.03 -7.62 -4.36
N LEU A 179 10.98 -8.01 -3.62
CA LEU A 179 9.60 -7.98 -4.09
C LEU A 179 9.13 -6.57 -4.46
N LEU A 180 9.38 -5.57 -3.61
CA LEU A 180 8.99 -4.17 -3.88
C LEU A 180 9.73 -3.60 -5.11
N GLN A 181 11.02 -3.91 -5.24
CA GLN A 181 11.79 -3.54 -6.44
C GLN A 181 11.29 -4.24 -7.70
N GLU A 182 10.89 -5.50 -7.61
CA GLU A 182 10.28 -6.24 -8.72
C GLU A 182 8.92 -5.63 -9.11
N MET A 183 8.07 -5.30 -8.14
CA MET A 183 6.78 -4.64 -8.38
C MET A 183 6.96 -3.32 -9.13
N ARG A 184 7.98 -2.52 -8.79
CA ARG A 184 8.32 -1.30 -9.52
C ARG A 184 8.88 -1.59 -10.92
N SER A 185 9.95 -2.40 -11.01
CA SER A 185 10.71 -2.56 -12.25
C SER A 185 9.97 -3.37 -13.31
N ARG A 186 9.24 -4.39 -12.90
CA ARG A 186 8.55 -5.32 -13.81
C ARG A 186 7.11 -4.90 -14.10
N PHE A 187 6.42 -4.31 -13.11
CA PHE A 187 5.01 -3.94 -13.22
C PHE A 187 4.78 -2.43 -13.28
N GLY A 188 5.83 -1.61 -13.13
CA GLY A 188 5.74 -0.15 -13.22
C GLY A 188 4.97 0.51 -12.07
N GLN A 189 4.86 -0.17 -10.91
CA GLN A 189 4.06 0.29 -9.79
C GLN A 189 4.68 1.50 -9.10
N THR A 190 3.83 2.45 -8.71
CA THR A 190 4.16 3.53 -7.76
C THR A 190 3.96 3.00 -6.36
N ILE A 191 4.93 3.14 -5.47
CA ILE A 191 4.87 2.56 -4.12
C ILE A 191 5.17 3.62 -3.07
N VAL A 192 4.29 3.78 -2.10
CA VAL A 192 4.49 4.65 -0.93
C VAL A 192 4.62 3.78 0.30
N ILE A 193 5.74 3.87 0.97
CA ILE A 193 6.08 3.04 2.13
C ILE A 193 6.15 3.92 3.37
N VAL A 194 5.39 3.61 4.38
CA VAL A 194 5.62 4.14 5.73
C VAL A 194 6.47 3.15 6.50
N THR A 195 7.63 3.59 6.99
CA THR A 195 8.53 2.71 7.73
C THR A 195 9.43 3.45 8.69
N HIS A 196 9.94 2.74 9.69
CA HIS A 196 11.10 3.14 10.51
C HIS A 196 12.35 2.33 10.17
N ASP A 197 12.25 1.37 9.25
CA ASP A 197 13.34 0.53 8.77
C ASP A 197 14.22 1.33 7.80
N LYS A 198 15.49 1.52 8.17
CA LYS A 198 16.46 2.29 7.38
C LYS A 198 16.89 1.57 6.10
N GLU A 199 16.92 0.24 6.11
CA GLU A 199 17.31 -0.54 4.95
C GLU A 199 16.20 -0.48 3.89
N LEU A 200 14.94 -0.59 4.32
CA LEU A 200 13.79 -0.40 3.43
C LEU A 200 13.74 1.02 2.87
N ALA A 201 14.04 2.04 3.68
CA ALA A 201 14.14 3.41 3.19
C ALA A 201 15.31 3.60 2.19
N ALA A 202 16.40 2.86 2.34
CA ALA A 202 17.57 2.98 1.45
C ALA A 202 17.34 2.44 0.02
N ILE A 203 16.34 1.58 -0.19
CA ILE A 203 15.97 1.06 -1.53
C ILE A 203 14.97 1.97 -2.26
N SER A 204 14.46 3.01 -1.60
CA SER A 204 13.52 3.96 -2.17
C SER A 204 14.24 5.01 -3.03
N ASP A 205 13.55 5.52 -4.05
CA ASP A 205 14.08 6.60 -4.90
C ASP A 205 14.15 7.91 -4.13
N ARG A 206 13.17 8.13 -3.23
CA ARG A 206 13.10 9.30 -2.36
C ARG A 206 12.68 8.92 -0.95
N VAL A 207 13.20 9.68 0.01
CA VAL A 207 12.87 9.53 1.43
C VAL A 207 12.35 10.86 1.97
N ILE A 208 11.12 10.85 2.48
CA ILE A 208 10.44 12.00 3.09
C ILE A 208 10.45 11.82 4.61
N GLU A 209 11.10 12.73 5.34
CA GLU A 209 11.07 12.72 6.81
C GLU A 209 9.87 13.50 7.32
N LEU A 210 8.95 12.82 8.00
CA LEU A 210 7.84 13.43 8.73
C LEU A 210 8.21 13.64 10.19
N LYS A 211 8.06 14.86 10.68
CA LYS A 211 8.29 15.23 12.07
C LYS A 211 7.17 16.15 12.56
N ASP A 212 6.58 15.80 13.70
CA ASP A 212 5.54 16.60 14.37
C ASP A 212 4.42 17.04 13.40
N GLY A 213 3.99 16.11 12.54
CA GLY A 213 2.91 16.31 11.55
C GLY A 213 3.28 17.21 10.36
N LYS A 214 4.57 17.42 10.08
CA LYS A 214 5.06 18.24 8.95
C LYS A 214 6.18 17.52 8.21
N VAL A 215 6.28 17.76 6.91
CA VAL A 215 7.46 17.36 6.12
C VAL A 215 8.64 18.21 6.57
N LYS A 216 9.68 17.55 7.06
CA LYS A 216 10.92 18.20 7.54
C LYS A 216 11.98 18.27 6.45
N SER A 217 12.16 17.20 5.70
CA SER A 217 13.15 17.08 4.64
C SER A 217 12.73 16.05 3.60
N GLU A 218 13.20 16.24 2.39
CA GLU A 218 13.12 15.29 1.27
C GLU A 218 14.54 15.07 0.73
N LYS A 219 14.89 13.80 0.45
CA LYS A 219 16.20 13.40 -0.08
C LYS A 219 16.04 12.38 -1.18
#